data_a1433e9f2316c239c246a5bd7a09159e
#
_entry.id   a1433e9f2316c239c246a5bd7a09159e
#
_cell.length_a   1.000
_cell.length_b   1.000
_cell.length_c   1.000
_cell.angle_alpha   90.00
_cell.angle_beta   90.00
_cell.angle_gamma   90.00
#
_symmetry.space_group_name_H-M   'P 1'
#
loop_
_entity.id
_entity.type
_entity.pdbx_description
1 polymer ?
#
loop_
_entity_poly.entity_id
_entity_poly.type
_entity_poly.pdbx_seq_one_letter_code
_entity_poly.pdbx_strand_id
1 'polypeptide(L)'
;MNLKQKLIDLAATRTAALDRASAAYQANDEAAYSSAMDEVTNINTEVERVQNLLREQERRVIENVPTGAEARDIAEERANALRNHETVHFSTVEVLRGLRDATTLATGTIVEPSGAGSEIRDLIGNNPSSIVNQVYVQNLAGTGGFSEPYVISELDAKTGKVTTNAGKARTASTDPTFGVAKINPYEMNVTTYVDRNISRLSPANYYAKIYSMAMNAMYRKLAELIVNGDGQSTPDMFGIKTAKNAAGAAIYATEDVSAIDENLLDTLYYAYGSDSEIGSGACLYLAKADLKAIGKIRNSNKERVFRVIPDAANPNIGRIEDGGTSVPYCIVSALTPLSGSTASASAAIQTMLYGDPMNYELGLFGDYSIRVDESIKGVERMLTILGDAMVGGNIIRHKGFVVATLPKSGG
;
A
#
# COMPACT_ATOMS: atom_id res chain seq x y z
N MET A 1 -20.05 -20.88 -13.91
CA MET A 1 -18.64 -21.31 -13.74
C MET A 1 -17.87 -20.10 -13.24
N ASN A 2 -17.20 -20.20 -12.10
CA ASN A 2 -16.46 -19.07 -11.51
C ASN A 2 -15.22 -18.80 -12.37
N LEU A 3 -14.99 -17.54 -12.78
CA LEU A 3 -13.84 -17.17 -13.62
C LEU A 3 -12.50 -17.52 -12.97
N LYS A 4 -12.42 -17.43 -11.63
CA LYS A 4 -11.22 -17.85 -10.87
C LYS A 4 -10.96 -19.35 -10.99
N GLN A 5 -12.01 -20.19 -10.92
CA GLN A 5 -11.89 -21.63 -11.13
C GLN A 5 -11.42 -21.94 -12.54
N LYS A 6 -11.95 -21.22 -13.54
CA LYS A 6 -11.54 -21.37 -14.94
C LYS A 6 -10.06 -21.04 -15.16
N LEU A 7 -9.49 -20.06 -14.42
CA LEU A 7 -8.05 -19.77 -14.48
C LEU A 7 -7.19 -20.90 -13.92
N ILE A 8 -7.65 -21.53 -12.82
CA ILE A 8 -6.95 -22.69 -12.22
C ILE A 8 -6.94 -23.85 -13.19
N ASP A 9 -8.09 -24.13 -13.82
CA ASP A 9 -8.23 -25.22 -14.79
C ASP A 9 -7.36 -24.98 -16.05
N LEU A 10 -7.30 -23.73 -16.53
CA LEU A 10 -6.44 -23.34 -17.65
C LEU A 10 -4.95 -23.44 -17.31
N ALA A 11 -4.56 -23.11 -16.07
CA ALA A 11 -3.18 -23.28 -15.62
C ALA A 11 -2.79 -24.76 -15.58
N ALA A 12 -3.66 -25.65 -15.11
CA ALA A 12 -3.41 -27.09 -15.11
C ALA A 12 -3.31 -27.65 -16.53
N THR A 13 -4.20 -27.24 -17.45
CA THR A 13 -4.16 -27.66 -18.87
C THR A 13 -2.90 -27.13 -19.58
N ARG A 14 -2.46 -25.90 -19.26
CA ARG A 14 -1.21 -25.34 -19.78
C ARG A 14 0.02 -26.18 -19.37
N THR A 15 0.09 -26.55 -18.09
CA THR A 15 1.18 -27.39 -17.59
C THR A 15 1.21 -28.74 -18.31
N ALA A 16 0.07 -29.40 -18.47
CA ALA A 16 -0.03 -30.66 -19.20
C ALA A 16 0.35 -30.54 -20.70
N ALA A 17 0.06 -29.42 -21.34
CA ALA A 17 0.47 -29.14 -22.72
C ALA A 17 1.99 -28.92 -22.81
N LEU A 18 2.60 -28.24 -21.85
CA LEU A 18 4.05 -28.05 -21.78
C LEU A 18 4.79 -29.37 -21.54
N ASP A 19 4.24 -30.23 -20.68
CA ASP A 19 4.82 -31.56 -20.45
C ASP A 19 4.78 -32.41 -21.72
N ARG A 20 3.69 -32.35 -22.50
CA ARG A 20 3.59 -33.01 -23.82
C ARG A 20 4.58 -32.43 -24.83
N ALA A 21 4.74 -31.11 -24.87
CA ALA A 21 5.73 -30.46 -25.72
C ALA A 21 7.15 -30.90 -25.36
N SER A 22 7.47 -30.97 -24.06
CA SER A 22 8.76 -31.44 -23.58
C SER A 22 9.04 -32.89 -23.97
N ALA A 23 8.05 -33.80 -23.82
CA ALA A 23 8.15 -35.19 -24.21
C ALA A 23 8.33 -35.36 -25.75
N ALA A 24 7.58 -34.60 -26.55
CA ALA A 24 7.69 -34.61 -28.00
C ALA A 24 9.08 -34.11 -28.47
N TYR A 25 9.61 -33.07 -27.82
CA TYR A 25 10.96 -32.55 -28.09
C TYR A 25 12.04 -33.62 -27.78
N GLN A 26 11.91 -34.33 -26.65
CA GLN A 26 12.83 -35.43 -26.31
C GLN A 26 12.72 -36.59 -27.27
N ALA A 27 11.54 -36.88 -27.83
CA ALA A 27 11.30 -37.91 -28.84
C ALA A 27 11.72 -37.48 -30.27
N ASN A 28 12.15 -36.23 -30.45
CA ASN A 28 12.48 -35.62 -31.75
C ASN A 28 11.31 -35.62 -32.73
N ASP A 29 10.08 -35.53 -32.23
CA ASP A 29 8.83 -35.46 -33.01
C ASP A 29 8.41 -34.00 -33.16
N GLU A 30 8.83 -33.38 -34.28
CA GLU A 30 8.61 -31.97 -34.56
C GLU A 30 7.12 -31.65 -34.78
N ALA A 31 6.34 -32.60 -35.32
CA ALA A 31 4.90 -32.39 -35.54
C ALA A 31 4.12 -32.36 -34.23
N ALA A 32 4.41 -33.31 -33.34
CA ALA A 32 3.81 -33.37 -32.01
C ALA A 32 4.22 -32.18 -31.15
N TYR A 33 5.48 -31.72 -31.25
CA TYR A 33 5.98 -30.53 -30.57
C TYR A 33 5.26 -29.26 -31.03
N SER A 34 5.16 -29.04 -32.36
CA SER A 34 4.44 -27.87 -32.91
C SER A 34 2.98 -27.85 -32.48
N SER A 35 2.29 -28.98 -32.55
CA SER A 35 0.89 -29.07 -32.12
C SER A 35 0.71 -28.75 -30.64
N ALA A 36 1.61 -29.23 -29.75
CA ALA A 36 1.54 -28.93 -28.32
C ALA A 36 1.85 -27.45 -28.02
N MET A 37 2.77 -26.83 -28.75
CA MET A 37 3.07 -25.39 -28.62
C MET A 37 1.95 -24.49 -29.13
N ASP A 38 1.23 -24.89 -30.18
CA ASP A 38 0.03 -24.20 -30.65
C ASP A 38 -1.08 -24.27 -29.59
N GLU A 39 -1.22 -25.42 -28.92
CA GLU A 39 -2.15 -25.57 -27.81
C GLU A 39 -1.78 -24.64 -26.61
N VAL A 40 -0.51 -24.55 -26.24
CA VAL A 40 -0.02 -23.61 -25.23
C VAL A 40 -0.33 -22.17 -25.59
N THR A 41 -0.14 -21.78 -26.84
CA THR A 41 -0.43 -20.44 -27.35
C THR A 41 -1.93 -20.12 -27.24
N ASN A 42 -2.78 -21.06 -27.63
CA ASN A 42 -4.23 -20.91 -27.51
C ASN A 42 -4.68 -20.78 -26.05
N ILE A 43 -4.09 -21.58 -25.14
CA ILE A 43 -4.38 -21.51 -23.70
C ILE A 43 -3.94 -20.15 -23.14
N ASN A 44 -2.76 -19.64 -23.50
CA ASN A 44 -2.28 -18.33 -23.05
C ASN A 44 -3.25 -17.19 -23.49
N THR A 45 -3.74 -17.26 -24.73
CA THR A 45 -4.72 -16.30 -25.24
C THR A 45 -6.05 -16.37 -24.43
N GLU A 46 -6.51 -17.56 -24.09
CA GLU A 46 -7.72 -17.74 -23.28
C GLU A 46 -7.49 -17.29 -21.81
N VAL A 47 -6.30 -17.49 -21.25
CA VAL A 47 -5.92 -16.97 -19.94
C VAL A 47 -5.99 -15.44 -19.91
N GLU A 48 -5.40 -14.77 -20.90
CA GLU A 48 -5.48 -13.30 -21.03
C GLU A 48 -6.93 -12.81 -21.14
N ARG A 49 -7.75 -13.52 -21.92
CA ARG A 49 -9.16 -13.20 -22.07
C ARG A 49 -9.93 -13.32 -20.76
N VAL A 50 -9.70 -14.39 -20.00
CA VAL A 50 -10.35 -14.60 -18.69
C VAL A 50 -9.87 -13.59 -17.67
N GLN A 51 -8.58 -13.23 -17.68
CA GLN A 51 -8.03 -12.18 -16.82
C GLN A 51 -8.64 -10.80 -17.14
N ASN A 52 -8.80 -10.48 -18.42
CA ASN A 52 -9.46 -9.23 -18.83
C ASN A 52 -10.92 -9.20 -18.41
N LEU A 53 -11.66 -10.32 -18.54
CA LEU A 53 -13.04 -10.43 -18.06
C LEU A 53 -13.13 -10.28 -16.53
N LEU A 54 -12.17 -10.82 -15.78
CA LEU A 54 -12.09 -10.62 -14.32
C LEU A 54 -11.88 -9.15 -13.97
N ARG A 55 -10.94 -8.49 -14.65
CA ARG A 55 -10.70 -7.05 -14.46
C ARG A 55 -11.93 -6.22 -14.82
N GLU A 56 -12.64 -6.57 -15.91
CA GLU A 56 -13.88 -5.90 -16.28
C GLU A 56 -15.02 -6.18 -15.29
N GLN A 57 -15.10 -7.40 -14.75
CA GLN A 57 -16.08 -7.75 -13.73
C GLN A 57 -15.80 -6.98 -12.43
N GLU A 58 -14.54 -6.91 -11.99
CA GLU A 58 -14.11 -6.10 -10.85
C GLU A 58 -14.38 -4.60 -11.09
N ARG A 59 -14.14 -4.13 -12.31
CA ARG A 59 -14.45 -2.76 -12.71
C ARG A 59 -15.95 -2.46 -12.69
N ARG A 60 -16.79 -3.38 -13.18
CA ARG A 60 -18.26 -3.25 -13.13
C ARG A 60 -18.81 -3.29 -11.71
N VAL A 61 -18.23 -4.09 -10.82
CA VAL A 61 -18.59 -4.10 -9.39
C VAL A 61 -18.25 -2.75 -8.76
N ILE A 62 -17.17 -2.09 -9.20
CA ILE A 62 -16.78 -0.74 -8.76
C ILE A 62 -17.66 0.35 -9.41
N GLU A 63 -18.10 0.14 -10.65
CA GLU A 63 -18.94 1.10 -11.41
C GLU A 63 -20.43 1.05 -11.03
N ASN A 64 -20.94 -0.07 -10.50
CA ASN A 64 -22.33 -0.23 -10.05
C ASN A 64 -22.59 0.40 -8.67
N VAL A 65 -22.18 1.65 -8.49
CA VAL A 65 -22.53 2.42 -7.31
C VAL A 65 -23.74 3.29 -7.63
N PRO A 66 -24.74 3.34 -6.74
CA PRO A 66 -25.90 4.20 -6.92
C PRO A 66 -25.47 5.65 -7.16
N THR A 67 -26.00 6.27 -8.19
CA THR A 67 -25.72 7.66 -8.55
C THR A 67 -27.01 8.48 -8.55
N GLY A 68 -26.90 9.76 -8.19
CA GLY A 68 -28.04 10.67 -8.24
C GLY A 68 -29.07 10.46 -7.11
N ALA A 69 -30.32 10.17 -7.46
CA ALA A 69 -31.41 10.04 -6.49
C ALA A 69 -31.22 8.84 -5.53
N GLU A 70 -30.83 7.68 -6.05
CA GLU A 70 -30.57 6.48 -5.25
C GLU A 70 -29.43 6.68 -4.22
N ALA A 71 -28.39 7.41 -4.59
CA ALA A 71 -27.31 7.74 -3.65
C ALA A 71 -27.77 8.69 -2.54
N ARG A 72 -28.73 9.57 -2.82
CA ARG A 72 -29.35 10.45 -1.80
C ARG A 72 -30.22 9.65 -0.84
N ASP A 73 -31.04 8.73 -1.35
CA ASP A 73 -31.91 7.88 -0.53
C ASP A 73 -31.09 7.01 0.42
N ILE A 74 -30.02 6.40 -0.06
CA ILE A 74 -29.07 5.63 0.78
C ILE A 74 -28.39 6.51 1.82
N ALA A 75 -27.98 7.73 1.45
CA ALA A 75 -27.36 8.66 2.40
C ALA A 75 -28.34 9.11 3.49
N GLU A 76 -29.61 9.32 3.16
CA GLU A 76 -30.67 9.66 4.13
C GLU A 76 -30.98 8.49 5.05
N GLU A 77 -31.08 7.27 4.51
CA GLU A 77 -31.28 6.04 5.29
C GLU A 77 -30.16 5.83 6.29
N ARG A 78 -28.90 5.91 5.83
CA ARG A 78 -27.71 5.80 6.68
C ARG A 78 -27.63 6.93 7.72
N ALA A 79 -28.02 8.16 7.35
CA ALA A 79 -28.09 9.29 8.29
C ALA A 79 -29.11 9.03 9.41
N ASN A 80 -30.26 8.46 9.08
CA ASN A 80 -31.29 8.12 10.04
C ASN A 80 -30.84 6.95 10.94
N ALA A 81 -30.20 5.93 10.38
CA ALA A 81 -29.60 4.84 11.13
C ALA A 81 -28.56 5.36 12.15
N LEU A 82 -27.64 6.24 11.74
CA LEU A 82 -26.66 6.85 12.65
C LEU A 82 -27.30 7.74 13.72
N ARG A 83 -28.42 8.42 13.42
CA ARG A 83 -29.19 9.19 14.42
C ARG A 83 -29.89 8.31 15.43
N ASN A 84 -30.30 7.12 14.98
CA ASN A 84 -30.93 6.11 15.85
C ASN A 84 -29.89 5.26 16.58
N HIS A 85 -28.61 5.63 16.54
CA HIS A 85 -27.49 4.89 17.15
C HIS A 85 -27.29 3.48 16.61
N GLU A 86 -27.75 3.22 15.38
CA GLU A 86 -27.54 1.97 14.67
C GLU A 86 -26.17 1.95 14.01
N THR A 87 -25.61 0.76 13.82
CA THR A 87 -24.33 0.57 13.14
C THR A 87 -24.54 0.62 11.63
N VAL A 88 -23.76 1.43 10.94
CA VAL A 88 -23.73 1.49 9.47
C VAL A 88 -22.50 0.73 8.99
N HIS A 89 -22.71 -0.20 8.06
CA HIS A 89 -21.65 -1.00 7.46
C HIS A 89 -21.31 -0.47 6.06
N PHE A 90 -20.02 -0.41 5.76
CA PHE A 90 -19.49 -0.09 4.45
C PHE A 90 -18.79 -1.32 3.90
N SER A 91 -19.20 -1.78 2.75
CA SER A 91 -18.58 -2.94 2.11
C SER A 91 -17.11 -2.67 1.80
N THR A 92 -16.32 -3.73 1.74
CA THR A 92 -14.90 -3.66 1.34
C THR A 92 -14.73 -3.00 -0.02
N VAL A 93 -15.70 -3.14 -0.92
CA VAL A 93 -15.70 -2.47 -2.24
C VAL A 93 -15.83 -0.95 -2.11
N GLU A 94 -16.71 -0.46 -1.22
CA GLU A 94 -16.85 0.99 -0.94
C GLU A 94 -15.58 1.57 -0.31
N VAL A 95 -14.96 0.83 0.61
CA VAL A 95 -13.68 1.22 1.23
C VAL A 95 -12.56 1.25 0.21
N LEU A 96 -12.42 0.22 -0.64
CA LEU A 96 -11.43 0.16 -1.72
C LEU A 96 -11.58 1.31 -2.72
N ARG A 97 -12.83 1.66 -3.05
CA ARG A 97 -13.10 2.82 -3.91
C ARG A 97 -12.65 4.11 -3.25
N GLY A 98 -13.03 4.33 -1.99
CA GLY A 98 -12.57 5.49 -1.23
C GLY A 98 -11.05 5.61 -1.14
N LEU A 99 -10.34 4.48 -1.03
CA LEU A 99 -8.88 4.44 -1.06
C LEU A 99 -8.29 4.86 -2.42
N ARG A 100 -8.92 4.46 -3.53
CA ARG A 100 -8.49 4.82 -4.90
C ARG A 100 -8.89 6.23 -5.30
N ASP A 101 -10.06 6.69 -4.86
CA ASP A 101 -10.66 7.98 -5.25
C ASP A 101 -10.40 9.11 -4.24
N ALA A 102 -9.48 8.92 -3.29
CA ALA A 102 -9.20 9.91 -2.23
C ALA A 102 -8.75 11.30 -2.73
N THR A 103 -8.61 11.49 -4.03
CA THR A 103 -8.43 12.79 -4.69
C THR A 103 -9.73 13.51 -5.03
N THR A 104 -10.87 12.81 -5.00
CA THR A 104 -12.18 13.39 -5.34
C THR A 104 -13.30 12.81 -4.49
N LEU A 105 -13.32 13.12 -3.22
CA LEU A 105 -14.60 13.31 -2.56
C LEU A 105 -15.19 14.58 -3.17
N ALA A 106 -15.81 14.43 -4.33
CA ALA A 106 -16.61 15.48 -4.93
C ALA A 106 -17.66 15.85 -3.88
N THR A 107 -17.50 17.00 -3.31
CA THR A 107 -18.52 17.70 -2.59
C THR A 107 -19.69 17.80 -3.55
N GLY A 108 -20.62 16.86 -3.46
CA GLY A 108 -21.90 17.01 -4.15
C GLY A 108 -22.45 18.33 -3.73
N THR A 109 -22.61 19.26 -4.65
CA THR A 109 -23.18 20.58 -4.43
C THR A 109 -24.60 20.38 -3.94
N ILE A 110 -24.79 20.26 -2.63
CA ILE A 110 -26.11 20.32 -2.02
C ILE A 110 -26.41 21.79 -1.91
N VAL A 111 -27.21 22.28 -2.84
CA VAL A 111 -27.76 23.63 -2.81
C VAL A 111 -28.81 23.65 -1.71
N GLU A 112 -28.46 24.13 -0.54
CA GLU A 112 -29.45 24.51 0.48
C GLU A 112 -29.87 25.99 0.32
N PRO A 113 -31.16 26.32 0.52
CA PRO A 113 -31.59 27.69 0.46
C PRO A 113 -31.06 28.49 1.66
N SER A 114 -30.38 29.57 1.36
CA SER A 114 -29.95 30.73 2.14
C SER A 114 -30.21 30.71 3.65
N GLY A 115 -29.15 30.54 4.40
CA GLY A 115 -29.04 30.85 5.82
C GLY A 115 -27.61 30.60 6.27
N ALA A 116 -27.01 31.56 6.95
CA ALA A 116 -25.60 31.61 7.34
C ALA A 116 -24.93 30.26 7.61
N GLY A 117 -23.87 29.95 6.84
CA GLY A 117 -22.80 29.00 7.20
C GLY A 117 -23.22 27.59 7.62
N SER A 118 -23.94 26.86 6.77
CA SER A 118 -24.25 25.44 7.05
C SER A 118 -23.08 24.47 6.80
N GLU A 119 -21.95 24.96 6.28
CA GLU A 119 -20.78 24.14 5.99
C GLU A 119 -19.68 24.36 7.03
N ILE A 120 -19.33 23.30 7.73
CA ILE A 120 -18.11 23.26 8.56
C ILE A 120 -16.94 23.01 7.61
N ARG A 121 -16.10 24.04 7.40
CA ARG A 121 -14.91 23.96 6.56
C ARG A 121 -13.86 23.05 7.20
N ASP A 122 -13.22 22.22 6.41
CA ASP A 122 -12.12 21.38 6.87
C ASP A 122 -10.82 22.18 7.03
N LEU A 123 -9.93 21.68 7.88
CA LEU A 123 -8.60 22.27 8.06
C LEU A 123 -7.80 22.19 6.76
N ILE A 124 -7.13 23.28 6.40
CA ILE A 124 -6.20 23.29 5.26
C ILE A 124 -5.07 22.29 5.52
N GLY A 125 -4.83 21.40 4.56
CA GLY A 125 -3.77 20.37 4.66
C GLY A 125 -4.13 19.16 5.52
N ASN A 126 -5.39 18.97 5.87
CA ASN A 126 -5.88 17.78 6.58
C ASN A 126 -6.16 16.60 5.65
N ASN A 127 -5.49 16.54 4.51
CA ASN A 127 -5.62 15.41 3.60
C ASN A 127 -4.94 14.18 4.19
N PRO A 128 -5.56 12.99 4.07
CA PRO A 128 -4.92 11.74 4.45
C PRO A 128 -3.64 11.53 3.64
N SER A 129 -2.70 10.79 4.21
CA SER A 129 -1.44 10.50 3.55
C SER A 129 -1.65 9.71 2.25
N SER A 130 -1.01 10.16 1.18
CA SER A 130 -1.11 9.52 -0.14
C SER A 130 -0.51 8.11 -0.19
N ILE A 131 0.25 7.66 0.83
CA ILE A 131 0.84 6.32 0.87
C ILE A 131 -0.23 5.22 0.81
N VAL A 132 -1.38 5.45 1.46
CA VAL A 132 -2.49 4.47 1.49
C VAL A 132 -3.03 4.17 0.09
N ASN A 133 -2.97 5.16 -0.81
CA ASN A 133 -3.45 5.02 -2.18
C ASN A 133 -2.41 4.43 -3.14
N GLN A 134 -1.16 4.34 -2.71
CA GLN A 134 -0.06 3.86 -3.53
C GLN A 134 0.26 2.39 -3.29
N VAL A 135 0.05 1.89 -2.07
CA VAL A 135 0.30 0.48 -1.72
C VAL A 135 -0.68 -0.46 -2.41
N TYR A 136 -0.26 -1.71 -2.57
CA TYR A 136 -1.12 -2.76 -3.11
C TYR A 136 -2.19 -3.13 -2.09
N VAL A 137 -3.46 -2.95 -2.45
CA VAL A 137 -4.59 -3.26 -1.56
C VAL A 137 -5.35 -4.47 -2.09
N GLN A 138 -5.51 -5.48 -1.23
CA GLN A 138 -6.22 -6.72 -1.55
C GLN A 138 -7.44 -6.90 -0.64
N ASN A 139 -8.54 -7.37 -1.23
CA ASN A 139 -9.72 -7.79 -0.46
C ASN A 139 -9.56 -9.24 -0.02
N LEU A 140 -9.37 -9.45 1.28
CA LEU A 140 -9.22 -10.74 1.93
C LEU A 140 -10.42 -11.09 2.82
N ALA A 141 -11.58 -10.48 2.59
CA ALA A 141 -12.79 -10.74 3.37
C ALA A 141 -13.13 -12.24 3.39
N GLY A 142 -13.37 -12.77 4.59
CA GLY A 142 -13.66 -14.18 4.80
C GLY A 142 -12.45 -15.12 4.89
N THR A 143 -11.22 -14.59 4.81
CA THR A 143 -9.99 -15.37 5.07
C THR A 143 -9.51 -15.11 6.50
N GLY A 144 -9.02 -16.16 7.18
CA GLY A 144 -8.50 -16.05 8.54
C GLY A 144 -7.04 -15.62 8.65
N GLY A 145 -6.38 -15.44 7.53
CA GLY A 145 -4.98 -15.05 7.38
C GLY A 145 -4.48 -15.41 5.98
N PHE A 146 -3.49 -14.68 5.52
CA PHE A 146 -2.92 -14.84 4.19
C PHE A 146 -1.39 -14.97 4.27
N SER A 147 -0.80 -15.77 3.40
CA SER A 147 0.63 -16.01 3.37
C SER A 147 1.13 -15.88 1.93
N GLU A 148 2.04 -14.93 1.69
CA GLU A 148 2.62 -14.67 0.39
C GLU A 148 4.06 -15.20 0.35
N PRO A 149 4.36 -16.19 -0.50
CA PRO A 149 5.73 -16.65 -0.72
C PRO A 149 6.50 -15.67 -1.61
N TYR A 150 7.75 -15.41 -1.27
CA TYR A 150 8.65 -14.57 -2.06
C TYR A 150 10.05 -15.19 -2.16
N VAL A 151 10.80 -14.80 -3.18
CA VAL A 151 12.19 -15.24 -3.40
C VAL A 151 13.13 -14.39 -2.56
N ILE A 152 14.04 -15.01 -1.81
CA ILE A 152 15.12 -14.35 -1.06
C ILE A 152 16.39 -14.30 -1.89
N SER A 153 16.76 -15.43 -2.51
CA SER A 153 17.88 -15.51 -3.44
C SER A 153 17.51 -16.36 -4.63
N GLU A 154 17.95 -15.94 -5.79
CA GLU A 154 17.75 -16.67 -7.03
C GLU A 154 18.78 -17.77 -7.22
N LEU A 155 18.52 -18.61 -8.22
CA LEU A 155 19.42 -19.65 -8.66
C LEU A 155 20.70 -19.02 -9.25
N ASP A 156 21.86 -19.40 -8.73
CA ASP A 156 23.13 -18.93 -9.26
C ASP A 156 23.67 -19.90 -10.32
N ALA A 157 23.83 -19.42 -11.56
CA ALA A 157 24.37 -20.22 -12.65
C ALA A 157 25.90 -20.32 -12.55
N LYS A 158 26.43 -21.53 -12.51
CA LYS A 158 27.88 -21.79 -12.53
C LYS A 158 28.36 -22.11 -13.95
N THR A 159 29.41 -21.43 -14.40
CA THR A 159 30.10 -21.74 -15.63
C THR A 159 31.11 -22.83 -15.36
N GLY A 160 30.99 -23.97 -16.08
CA GLY A 160 31.96 -25.06 -16.04
C GLY A 160 32.74 -25.17 -17.35
N LYS A 161 34.05 -25.29 -17.29
CA LYS A 161 34.88 -25.55 -18.47
C LYS A 161 34.57 -26.96 -19.01
N VAL A 162 34.03 -27.03 -20.20
CA VAL A 162 33.90 -28.31 -20.91
C VAL A 162 35.30 -28.68 -21.43
N THR A 163 36.20 -29.03 -20.54
CA THR A 163 37.53 -29.51 -20.95
C THR A 163 37.84 -30.85 -20.34
N THR A 164 38.11 -31.82 -21.18
CA THR A 164 39.03 -32.94 -21.04
C THR A 164 39.02 -33.79 -19.74
N ASN A 165 38.14 -33.53 -18.81
CA ASN A 165 37.96 -34.34 -17.62
C ASN A 165 36.58 -35.03 -17.64
N ALA A 166 36.39 -35.95 -18.54
CA ALA A 166 35.28 -36.89 -18.47
C ALA A 166 35.32 -37.56 -17.08
N GLY A 167 34.22 -37.39 -16.31
CA GLY A 167 34.06 -37.98 -14.99
C GLY A 167 34.19 -37.05 -13.78
N LYS A 168 34.51 -35.76 -13.94
CA LYS A 168 34.42 -34.80 -12.83
C LYS A 168 33.01 -34.20 -12.72
N ALA A 169 32.46 -34.27 -11.52
CA ALA A 169 31.18 -33.59 -11.19
C ALA A 169 31.26 -32.08 -11.50
N ARG A 170 30.25 -31.58 -12.18
CA ARG A 170 30.09 -30.12 -12.35
C ARG A 170 29.85 -29.50 -10.98
N THR A 171 30.35 -28.26 -10.79
CA THR A 171 30.00 -27.47 -9.58
C THR A 171 28.50 -27.27 -9.57
N ALA A 172 27.85 -27.70 -8.50
CA ALA A 172 26.41 -27.45 -8.34
C ALA A 172 26.12 -25.95 -8.27
N SER A 173 25.05 -25.54 -8.89
CA SER A 173 24.49 -24.19 -8.67
C SER A 173 23.95 -24.07 -7.25
N THR A 174 23.83 -22.84 -6.76
CA THR A 174 23.20 -22.59 -5.45
C THR A 174 21.68 -22.67 -5.61
N ASP A 175 21.01 -23.40 -4.74
CA ASP A 175 19.55 -23.53 -4.77
C ASP A 175 18.90 -22.19 -4.40
N PRO A 176 17.75 -21.85 -5.01
CA PRO A 176 17.01 -20.65 -4.65
C PRO A 176 16.44 -20.79 -3.22
N THR A 177 16.42 -19.69 -2.49
CA THR A 177 15.82 -19.64 -1.15
C THR A 177 14.54 -18.82 -1.18
N PHE A 178 13.54 -19.31 -0.46
CA PHE A 178 12.22 -18.68 -0.38
C PHE A 178 11.91 -18.20 1.04
N GLY A 179 11.19 -17.13 1.14
CA GLY A 179 10.59 -16.63 2.37
C GLY A 179 9.08 -16.61 2.26
N VAL A 180 8.41 -16.45 3.39
CA VAL A 180 6.96 -16.29 3.45
C VAL A 180 6.63 -15.06 4.29
N ALA A 181 5.92 -14.12 3.71
CA ALA A 181 5.31 -13.00 4.40
C ALA A 181 3.92 -13.41 4.90
N LYS A 182 3.65 -13.18 6.18
CA LYS A 182 2.32 -13.44 6.77
C LYS A 182 1.57 -12.13 6.91
N ILE A 183 0.31 -12.13 6.48
CA ILE A 183 -0.64 -11.03 6.61
C ILE A 183 -1.81 -11.55 7.43
N ASN A 184 -1.87 -11.17 8.69
CA ASN A 184 -2.92 -11.58 9.61
C ASN A 184 -3.92 -10.45 9.83
N PRO A 185 -5.21 -10.77 10.06
CA PRO A 185 -6.22 -9.77 10.39
C PRO A 185 -6.00 -9.22 11.80
N TYR A 186 -5.99 -7.89 11.90
CA TYR A 186 -5.98 -7.15 13.16
C TYR A 186 -7.12 -6.15 13.17
N GLU A 187 -7.71 -5.95 14.32
CA GLU A 187 -8.78 -4.98 14.53
C GLU A 187 -8.19 -3.56 14.62
N MET A 188 -8.68 -2.68 13.78
CA MET A 188 -8.34 -1.26 13.80
C MET A 188 -9.54 -0.47 14.30
N ASN A 189 -9.40 0.17 15.45
CA ASN A 189 -10.43 0.98 16.07
C ASN A 189 -10.15 2.47 15.87
N VAL A 190 -11.16 3.21 15.43
CA VAL A 190 -11.11 4.66 15.32
C VAL A 190 -12.18 5.26 16.21
N THR A 191 -11.77 6.03 17.21
CA THR A 191 -12.68 6.76 18.10
C THR A 191 -12.49 8.25 17.95
N THR A 192 -13.54 8.97 17.58
CA THR A 192 -13.54 10.42 17.39
C THR A 192 -14.68 11.07 18.17
N TYR A 193 -14.42 12.21 18.80
CA TYR A 193 -15.41 12.98 19.52
C TYR A 193 -15.81 14.21 18.74
N VAL A 194 -17.09 14.45 18.62
CA VAL A 194 -17.65 15.57 17.86
C VAL A 194 -18.71 16.29 18.68
N ASP A 195 -18.81 17.60 18.57
CA ASP A 195 -19.83 18.39 19.25
C ASP A 195 -21.24 17.97 18.81
N ARG A 196 -22.14 17.85 19.77
CA ARG A 196 -23.54 17.45 19.53
C ARG A 196 -24.30 18.39 18.58
N ASN A 197 -23.86 19.65 18.43
CA ASN A 197 -24.50 20.59 17.52
C ASN A 197 -24.50 20.11 16.07
N ILE A 198 -23.61 19.19 15.70
CA ILE A 198 -23.58 18.58 14.37
C ILE A 198 -24.87 17.83 14.03
N SER A 199 -25.58 17.30 15.06
CA SER A 199 -26.87 16.62 14.86
C SER A 199 -28.00 17.55 14.40
N ARG A 200 -27.80 18.88 14.49
CA ARG A 200 -28.73 19.90 13.98
C ARG A 200 -28.64 20.16 12.49
N LEU A 201 -27.60 19.63 11.83
CA LEU A 201 -27.47 19.69 10.38
C LEU A 201 -28.59 18.90 9.70
N SER A 202 -28.85 19.17 8.43
CA SER A 202 -29.74 18.32 7.61
C SER A 202 -29.25 16.85 7.60
N PRO A 203 -30.12 15.86 7.39
CA PRO A 203 -29.72 14.45 7.41
C PRO A 203 -28.55 14.15 6.47
N ALA A 204 -28.59 14.67 5.25
CA ALA A 204 -27.53 14.43 4.26
C ALA A 204 -26.21 15.09 4.67
N ASN A 205 -26.22 16.33 5.19
CA ASN A 205 -25.02 17.03 5.64
C ASN A 205 -24.42 16.39 6.91
N TYR A 206 -25.28 15.93 7.82
CA TYR A 206 -24.89 15.18 9.01
C TYR A 206 -24.14 13.90 8.65
N TYR A 207 -24.74 13.08 7.77
CA TYR A 207 -24.12 11.86 7.28
C TYR A 207 -22.79 12.13 6.58
N ALA A 208 -22.77 13.05 5.61
CA ALA A 208 -21.58 13.38 4.85
C ALA A 208 -20.42 13.84 5.77
N LYS A 209 -20.74 14.63 6.80
CA LYS A 209 -19.70 15.11 7.73
C LYS A 209 -19.17 14.00 8.63
N ILE A 210 -20.02 13.16 9.22
CA ILE A 210 -19.59 12.02 10.03
C ILE A 210 -18.78 11.05 9.19
N TYR A 211 -19.27 10.71 7.99
CA TYR A 211 -18.58 9.83 7.06
C TYR A 211 -17.18 10.34 6.72
N SER A 212 -17.07 11.61 6.30
CA SER A 212 -15.76 12.19 5.94
C SER A 212 -14.79 12.21 7.13
N MET A 213 -15.27 12.52 8.33
CA MET A 213 -14.44 12.52 9.55
C MET A 213 -13.96 11.12 9.92
N ALA A 214 -14.85 10.13 9.89
CA ALA A 214 -14.53 8.74 10.19
C ALA A 214 -13.53 8.16 9.17
N MET A 215 -13.78 8.37 7.87
CA MET A 215 -12.90 7.92 6.79
C MET A 215 -11.52 8.59 6.85
N ASN A 216 -11.45 9.89 7.08
CA ASN A 216 -10.18 10.61 7.23
C ASN A 216 -9.38 10.13 8.45
N ALA A 217 -10.06 9.79 9.55
CA ALA A 217 -9.42 9.23 10.73
C ALA A 217 -8.87 7.82 10.43
N MET A 218 -9.65 6.99 9.75
CA MET A 218 -9.25 5.66 9.29
C MET A 218 -8.02 5.73 8.38
N TYR A 219 -8.03 6.58 7.35
CA TYR A 219 -6.89 6.71 6.43
C TYR A 219 -5.62 7.21 7.11
N ARG A 220 -5.74 8.12 8.07
CA ARG A 220 -4.57 8.55 8.87
C ARG A 220 -4.02 7.42 9.71
N LYS A 221 -4.89 6.63 10.34
CA LYS A 221 -4.46 5.46 11.12
C LYS A 221 -3.86 4.37 10.23
N LEU A 222 -4.44 4.10 9.07
CA LEU A 222 -3.85 3.19 8.07
C LEU A 222 -2.48 3.66 7.60
N ALA A 223 -2.29 4.95 7.30
CA ALA A 223 -0.99 5.49 6.91
C ALA A 223 0.05 5.33 8.04
N GLU A 224 -0.36 5.52 9.30
CA GLU A 224 0.49 5.27 10.46
C GLU A 224 0.87 3.79 10.57
N LEU A 225 -0.09 2.89 10.46
CA LEU A 225 0.11 1.44 10.55
C LEU A 225 0.96 0.89 9.40
N ILE A 226 0.76 1.36 8.16
CA ILE A 226 1.59 0.98 7.01
C ILE A 226 3.07 1.31 7.26
N VAL A 227 3.36 2.40 7.95
CA VAL A 227 4.74 2.83 8.21
C VAL A 227 5.30 2.21 9.49
N ASN A 228 4.56 2.34 10.60
CA ASN A 228 5.05 2.09 11.96
C ASN A 228 4.35 0.93 12.67
N GLY A 229 3.44 0.19 12.03
CA GLY A 229 2.76 -0.95 12.66
C GLY A 229 3.77 -1.91 13.27
N ASP A 230 3.53 -2.39 14.50
CA ASP A 230 4.52 -3.14 15.28
C ASP A 230 4.52 -4.65 14.96
N GLY A 231 3.37 -5.21 14.67
CA GLY A 231 3.23 -6.64 14.33
C GLY A 231 3.54 -7.63 15.44
N GLN A 232 3.91 -7.19 16.63
CA GLN A 232 4.40 -8.06 17.71
C GLN A 232 3.79 -7.83 19.09
N SER A 233 3.86 -6.62 19.65
CA SER A 233 3.57 -6.36 21.08
C SER A 233 2.16 -5.87 21.31
N THR A 234 1.62 -5.15 20.37
CA THR A 234 0.18 -4.82 20.26
C THR A 234 -0.36 -5.63 19.10
N PRO A 235 -1.63 -6.03 19.07
CA PRO A 235 -2.19 -6.71 17.92
C PRO A 235 -2.33 -5.73 16.74
N ASP A 236 -1.19 -5.30 16.20
CA ASP A 236 -1.08 -4.41 15.05
C ASP A 236 -0.50 -5.17 13.85
N MET A 237 -0.84 -4.72 12.64
CA MET A 237 -0.24 -5.24 11.41
C MET A 237 1.23 -4.84 11.32
N PHE A 238 2.02 -5.57 10.53
CA PHE A 238 3.39 -5.19 10.25
C PHE A 238 3.44 -3.93 9.38
N GLY A 239 4.12 -2.90 9.85
CA GLY A 239 4.48 -1.73 9.07
C GLY A 239 5.75 -1.97 8.26
N ILE A 240 6.07 -1.05 7.32
CA ILE A 240 7.29 -1.15 6.50
C ILE A 240 8.56 -1.21 7.36
N LYS A 241 8.62 -0.44 8.45
CA LYS A 241 9.77 -0.37 9.36
C LYS A 241 9.95 -1.61 10.24
N THR A 242 8.94 -2.44 10.36
CA THR A 242 8.91 -3.59 11.29
C THR A 242 8.64 -4.90 10.57
N ALA A 243 8.47 -4.87 9.25
CA ALA A 243 8.10 -6.01 8.42
C ALA A 243 9.04 -7.21 8.63
N LYS A 244 8.46 -8.39 8.91
CA LYS A 244 9.19 -9.63 9.17
C LYS A 244 8.55 -10.79 8.40
N ASN A 245 9.39 -11.74 8.05
CA ASN A 245 8.94 -13.01 7.49
C ASN A 245 8.44 -13.99 8.58
N ALA A 246 7.92 -15.12 8.15
CA ALA A 246 7.45 -16.18 9.06
C ALA A 246 8.53 -16.71 10.02
N ALA A 247 9.81 -16.56 9.67
CA ALA A 247 10.95 -16.93 10.51
C ALA A 247 11.42 -15.80 11.46
N GLY A 248 10.77 -14.64 11.42
CA GLY A 248 11.11 -13.49 12.26
C GLY A 248 12.23 -12.59 11.74
N ALA A 249 12.76 -12.84 10.53
CA ALA A 249 13.77 -12.00 9.90
C ALA A 249 13.14 -10.80 9.20
N ALA A 250 13.83 -9.64 9.24
CA ALA A 250 13.39 -8.42 8.54
C ALA A 250 13.35 -8.65 7.01
N ILE A 251 12.32 -8.11 6.36
CA ILE A 251 12.13 -8.22 4.90
C ILE A 251 12.65 -6.96 4.18
N TYR A 252 12.82 -5.85 4.90
CA TYR A 252 13.35 -4.59 4.38
C TYR A 252 14.88 -4.51 4.49
N ALA A 253 15.48 -3.63 3.69
CA ALA A 253 16.90 -3.25 3.82
C ALA A 253 17.02 -2.00 4.70
N THR A 254 18.19 -1.81 5.32
CA THR A 254 18.51 -0.62 6.11
C THR A 254 19.73 0.08 5.53
N GLU A 255 19.70 1.41 5.50
CA GLU A 255 20.82 2.24 5.07
C GLU A 255 21.07 3.33 6.09
N ASP A 256 22.34 3.51 6.50
CA ASP A 256 22.71 4.50 7.49
C ASP A 256 22.80 5.90 6.88
N VAL A 257 21.96 6.81 7.36
CA VAL A 257 21.90 8.20 6.92
C VAL A 257 22.05 9.11 8.13
N SER A 258 23.22 9.71 8.27
CA SER A 258 23.56 10.57 9.43
C SER A 258 23.04 12.01 9.28
N ALA A 259 22.89 12.50 8.05
CA ALA A 259 22.45 13.87 7.76
C ALA A 259 21.76 13.95 6.40
N ILE A 260 21.00 15.03 6.20
CA ILE A 260 20.46 15.38 4.90
C ILE A 260 21.51 16.22 4.17
N ASP A 261 22.27 15.58 3.30
CA ASP A 261 23.35 16.17 2.52
C ASP A 261 23.13 16.02 1.00
N GLU A 262 24.11 16.38 0.21
CA GLU A 262 24.06 16.29 -1.26
C GLU A 262 24.05 14.85 -1.80
N ASN A 263 24.47 13.87 -0.99
CA ASN A 263 24.55 12.45 -1.39
C ASN A 263 23.32 11.65 -0.98
N LEU A 264 22.36 12.24 -0.26
CA LEU A 264 21.20 11.55 0.31
C LEU A 264 20.41 10.73 -0.72
N LEU A 265 20.11 11.35 -1.88
CA LEU A 265 19.30 10.67 -2.90
C LEU A 265 20.06 9.52 -3.54
N ASP A 266 21.33 9.70 -3.84
CA ASP A 266 22.19 8.68 -4.41
C ASP A 266 22.34 7.50 -3.44
N THR A 267 22.55 7.76 -2.16
CA THR A 267 22.67 6.74 -1.11
C THR A 267 21.41 5.85 -1.08
N LEU A 268 20.21 6.43 -1.09
CA LEU A 268 18.97 5.67 -1.03
C LEU A 268 18.64 5.00 -2.38
N TYR A 269 18.90 5.70 -3.49
CA TYR A 269 18.62 5.22 -4.83
C TYR A 269 19.42 3.97 -5.18
N TYR A 270 20.73 3.97 -4.89
CA TYR A 270 21.61 2.83 -5.15
C TYR A 270 21.50 1.70 -4.12
N ALA A 271 20.98 1.97 -2.92
CA ALA A 271 20.71 0.94 -1.92
C ALA A 271 19.46 0.10 -2.25
N TYR A 272 18.59 0.57 -3.14
CA TYR A 272 17.35 -0.11 -3.51
C TYR A 272 17.53 -1.03 -4.71
N GLY A 273 17.18 -2.29 -4.54
CA GLY A 273 17.25 -3.32 -5.57
C GLY A 273 18.04 -4.53 -5.09
N SER A 274 18.56 -5.30 -6.05
CA SER A 274 19.50 -6.40 -5.78
C SER A 274 20.94 -5.87 -5.66
N ASP A 275 21.85 -6.71 -5.21
CA ASP A 275 23.28 -6.35 -5.08
C ASP A 275 23.95 -5.94 -6.42
N SER A 276 23.31 -6.27 -7.55
CA SER A 276 23.86 -6.05 -8.89
C SER A 276 23.09 -5.06 -9.74
N GLU A 277 21.81 -4.81 -9.45
CA GLU A 277 20.93 -4.02 -10.31
C GLU A 277 20.06 -3.07 -9.47
N ILE A 278 19.78 -1.89 -10.05
CA ILE A 278 18.96 -0.85 -9.43
C ILE A 278 17.49 -1.23 -9.55
N GLY A 279 16.74 -1.16 -8.45
CA GLY A 279 15.31 -1.37 -8.43
C GLY A 279 14.54 -0.24 -9.14
N SER A 280 13.44 -0.57 -9.80
CA SER A 280 12.55 0.38 -10.48
C SER A 280 11.25 0.61 -9.71
N GLY A 281 10.55 1.71 -10.04
CA GLY A 281 9.24 2.03 -9.47
C GLY A 281 9.25 2.64 -8.07
N ALA A 282 10.42 2.92 -7.52
CA ALA A 282 10.58 3.39 -6.15
C ALA A 282 10.14 4.85 -5.95
N CYS A 283 9.61 5.12 -4.77
CA CYS A 283 9.22 6.44 -4.28
C CYS A 283 9.87 6.71 -2.93
N LEU A 284 10.28 7.95 -2.70
CA LEU A 284 10.84 8.41 -1.43
C LEU A 284 9.71 8.90 -0.51
N TYR A 285 9.52 8.21 0.59
CA TYR A 285 8.59 8.60 1.65
C TYR A 285 9.35 9.33 2.75
N LEU A 286 8.94 10.56 3.03
CA LEU A 286 9.64 11.42 3.98
C LEU A 286 8.70 12.34 4.76
N ALA A 287 9.16 12.86 5.87
CA ALA A 287 8.46 13.89 6.63
C ALA A 287 8.53 15.25 5.92
N LYS A 288 7.52 16.10 6.11
CA LYS A 288 7.49 17.46 5.55
C LYS A 288 8.73 18.31 5.94
N ALA A 289 9.26 18.09 7.15
CA ALA A 289 10.46 18.78 7.64
C ALA A 289 11.70 18.41 6.81
N ASP A 290 11.83 17.15 6.44
CA ASP A 290 12.94 16.64 5.64
C ASP A 290 12.90 17.16 4.22
N LEU A 291 11.70 17.20 3.59
CA LEU A 291 11.53 17.82 2.27
C LEU A 291 11.94 19.29 2.28
N LYS A 292 11.61 20.03 3.36
CA LYS A 292 12.06 21.41 3.56
C LYS A 292 13.58 21.51 3.70
N ALA A 293 14.22 20.55 4.39
CA ALA A 293 15.67 20.51 4.56
C ALA A 293 16.37 20.21 3.23
N ILE A 294 15.91 19.23 2.46
CA ILE A 294 16.39 18.90 1.11
C ILE A 294 16.34 20.13 0.19
N GLY A 295 15.22 20.84 0.14
CA GLY A 295 15.07 22.04 -0.68
C GLY A 295 15.96 23.24 -0.26
N LYS A 296 16.59 23.18 0.92
CA LYS A 296 17.52 24.20 1.42
C LYS A 296 18.99 23.93 1.13
N ILE A 297 19.33 22.72 0.70
CA ILE A 297 20.73 22.37 0.41
C ILE A 297 21.25 23.21 -0.74
N ARG A 298 22.45 23.74 -0.56
CA ARG A 298 23.15 24.57 -1.53
C ARG A 298 24.57 24.05 -1.73
N ASN A 299 25.02 24.12 -2.98
CA ASN A 299 26.42 23.87 -3.32
C ASN A 299 27.32 25.05 -2.87
N SER A 300 28.61 24.92 -3.11
CA SER A 300 29.60 25.97 -2.81
C SER A 300 29.31 27.31 -3.51
N ASN A 301 28.63 27.28 -4.66
CA ASN A 301 28.21 28.45 -5.43
C ASN A 301 26.87 29.05 -4.96
N LYS A 302 26.29 28.53 -3.85
CA LYS A 302 24.97 28.90 -3.30
C LYS A 302 23.78 28.54 -4.19
N GLU A 303 23.97 27.73 -5.21
CA GLU A 303 22.91 27.20 -6.06
C GLU A 303 22.21 26.03 -5.37
N ARG A 304 20.97 25.76 -5.73
CA ARG A 304 20.23 24.61 -5.20
C ARG A 304 20.82 23.32 -5.76
N VAL A 305 21.15 22.38 -4.90
CA VAL A 305 21.52 21.01 -5.31
C VAL A 305 20.30 20.27 -5.78
N PHE A 306 19.25 20.28 -4.98
CA PHE A 306 18.01 19.60 -5.29
C PHE A 306 16.91 20.55 -5.79
N ARG A 307 16.25 20.13 -6.85
CA ARG A 307 15.06 20.79 -7.38
C ARG A 307 13.82 20.01 -6.95
N VAL A 308 13.08 20.55 -5.99
CA VAL A 308 11.80 19.97 -5.54
C VAL A 308 10.67 20.50 -6.42
N ILE A 309 9.96 19.60 -7.10
CA ILE A 309 8.85 19.90 -8.01
C ILE A 309 7.59 19.23 -7.43
N PRO A 310 6.74 19.99 -6.71
CA PRO A 310 5.46 19.48 -6.23
C PRO A 310 4.51 19.23 -7.39
N ASP A 311 3.65 18.23 -7.24
CA ASP A 311 2.52 18.03 -8.14
C ASP A 311 1.50 19.17 -7.96
N ALA A 312 0.93 19.66 -9.07
CA ALA A 312 -0.01 20.80 -9.05
C ALA A 312 -1.34 20.45 -8.38
N ALA A 313 -1.79 19.19 -8.47
CA ALA A 313 -3.05 18.75 -7.89
C ALA A 313 -2.89 18.37 -6.40
N ASN A 314 -1.76 17.75 -6.05
CA ASN A 314 -1.47 17.34 -4.68
C ASN A 314 -0.01 17.65 -4.31
N PRO A 315 0.26 18.76 -3.62
CA PRO A 315 1.64 19.16 -3.27
C PRO A 315 2.32 18.21 -2.26
N ASN A 316 1.61 17.23 -1.69
CA ASN A 316 2.19 16.20 -0.83
C ASN A 316 2.94 15.11 -1.61
N ILE A 317 2.76 15.08 -2.93
CA ILE A 317 3.51 14.24 -3.85
C ILE A 317 4.24 15.12 -4.87
N GLY A 318 5.26 14.56 -5.51
CA GLY A 318 6.01 15.29 -6.54
C GLY A 318 7.30 14.57 -6.87
N ARG A 319 8.30 15.33 -7.31
CA ARG A 319 9.63 14.83 -7.68
C ARG A 319 10.73 15.67 -7.06
N ILE A 320 11.84 15.01 -6.76
CA ILE A 320 13.10 15.65 -6.37
C ILE A 320 14.12 15.30 -7.47
N GLU A 321 14.74 16.30 -8.04
CA GLU A 321 15.78 16.18 -9.08
C GLU A 321 17.09 16.75 -8.54
N ASP A 322 18.20 16.07 -8.79
CA ASP A 322 19.55 16.50 -8.43
C ASP A 322 20.44 16.80 -9.64
N GLY A 323 19.85 16.88 -10.84
CA GLY A 323 20.55 17.12 -12.10
C GLY A 323 20.93 15.85 -12.86
N GLY A 324 20.85 14.67 -12.24
CA GLY A 324 21.10 13.36 -12.86
C GLY A 324 19.95 12.39 -12.61
N THR A 325 19.48 12.34 -11.38
CA THR A 325 18.45 11.40 -10.93
C THR A 325 17.16 12.15 -10.60
N SER A 326 16.02 11.58 -10.97
CA SER A 326 14.69 12.10 -10.65
C SER A 326 13.94 11.09 -9.81
N VAL A 327 13.71 11.41 -8.55
CA VAL A 327 13.06 10.53 -7.56
C VAL A 327 11.67 11.07 -7.23
N PRO A 328 10.60 10.27 -7.41
CA PRO A 328 9.28 10.63 -6.89
C PRO A 328 9.30 10.69 -5.36
N TYR A 329 8.56 11.62 -4.77
CA TYR A 329 8.41 11.69 -3.33
C TYR A 329 6.95 11.70 -2.90
N CYS A 330 6.71 11.24 -1.69
CA CYS A 330 5.43 11.31 -1.00
C CYS A 330 5.63 11.73 0.46
N ILE A 331 4.93 12.78 0.90
CA ILE A 331 4.99 13.23 2.29
C ILE A 331 4.13 12.32 3.15
N VAL A 332 4.72 11.77 4.20
CA VAL A 332 4.03 10.93 5.19
C VAL A 332 4.23 11.52 6.57
N SER A 333 3.14 11.96 7.19
CA SER A 333 3.19 12.61 8.52
C SER A 333 3.55 11.66 9.67
N ALA A 334 3.40 10.36 9.46
CA ALA A 334 3.73 9.33 10.44
C ALA A 334 5.24 9.04 10.54
N LEU A 335 6.04 9.55 9.61
CA LEU A 335 7.49 9.39 9.61
C LEU A 335 8.16 10.36 10.60
N THR A 336 9.14 9.84 11.34
CA THR A 336 10.01 10.65 12.18
C THR A 336 10.98 11.43 11.29
N PRO A 337 11.04 12.77 11.36
CA PRO A 337 11.93 13.54 10.51
C PRO A 337 13.40 13.31 10.92
N LEU A 338 14.27 13.15 9.93
CA LEU A 338 15.74 13.15 10.14
C LEU A 338 16.22 14.54 10.52
N SER A 339 15.67 15.57 9.85
CA SER A 339 15.96 16.98 10.15
C SER A 339 15.42 17.38 11.52
N GLY A 340 16.27 17.50 12.50
CA GLY A 340 15.88 17.81 13.88
C GLY A 340 15.88 16.61 14.83
N SER A 341 16.12 15.40 14.32
CA SER A 341 16.43 14.25 15.16
C SER A 341 17.90 14.29 15.59
N THR A 342 18.16 13.90 16.83
CA THR A 342 19.52 13.77 17.36
C THR A 342 19.79 12.28 17.57
N ALA A 343 20.97 11.82 17.13
CA ALA A 343 21.38 10.44 17.34
C ALA A 343 21.34 10.09 18.84
N SER A 344 20.66 9.00 19.16
CA SER A 344 20.53 8.49 20.53
C SER A 344 21.64 7.48 20.83
N ALA A 345 22.15 7.45 22.06
CA ALA A 345 23.08 6.43 22.49
C ALA A 345 22.46 5.03 22.61
N SER A 346 21.12 4.95 22.78
CA SER A 346 20.43 3.70 23.08
C SER A 346 19.88 3.00 21.83
N ALA A 347 19.38 3.75 20.84
CA ALA A 347 18.71 3.18 19.67
C ALA A 347 18.94 4.01 18.41
N ALA A 348 19.05 3.35 17.28
CA ALA A 348 19.00 3.97 15.95
C ALA A 348 17.57 4.44 15.65
N ILE A 349 17.43 5.52 14.90
CA ILE A 349 16.13 6.12 14.56
C ILE A 349 15.84 5.88 13.07
N GLN A 350 14.77 5.16 12.79
CA GLN A 350 14.29 4.95 11.42
C GLN A 350 13.51 6.18 10.95
N THR A 351 13.93 6.77 9.83
CA THR A 351 13.41 8.05 9.34
C THR A 351 12.67 7.94 8.03
N MET A 352 13.34 7.99 6.90
CA MET A 352 12.77 7.95 5.56
C MET A 352 12.66 6.51 5.06
N LEU A 353 11.78 6.30 4.07
CA LEU A 353 11.60 5.02 3.38
C LEU A 353 11.79 5.25 1.88
N TYR A 354 12.50 4.35 1.22
CA TYR A 354 12.64 4.36 -0.23
C TYR A 354 12.31 2.99 -0.78
N GLY A 355 11.38 2.90 -1.71
CA GLY A 355 10.97 1.64 -2.31
C GLY A 355 9.70 1.74 -3.15
N ASP A 356 9.38 0.67 -3.86
CA ASP A 356 8.15 0.57 -4.64
C ASP A 356 6.97 0.27 -3.70
N PRO A 357 5.95 1.14 -3.65
CA PRO A 357 4.78 0.94 -2.79
C PRO A 357 4.02 -0.36 -3.09
N MET A 358 4.11 -0.88 -4.31
CA MET A 358 3.50 -2.16 -4.69
C MET A 358 4.16 -3.37 -4.03
N ASN A 359 5.30 -3.19 -3.36
CA ASN A 359 5.95 -4.23 -2.56
C ASN A 359 5.35 -4.39 -1.15
N TYR A 360 4.44 -3.50 -0.76
CA TYR A 360 3.70 -3.61 0.49
C TYR A 360 2.25 -3.97 0.19
N GLU A 361 1.76 -5.04 0.79
CA GLU A 361 0.38 -5.49 0.65
C GLU A 361 -0.44 -5.15 1.88
N LEU A 362 -1.55 -4.43 1.65
CA LEU A 362 -2.57 -4.11 2.63
C LEU A 362 -3.79 -4.98 2.38
N GLY A 363 -4.05 -5.93 3.27
CA GLY A 363 -5.24 -6.78 3.24
C GLY A 363 -6.40 -6.17 4.02
N LEU A 364 -7.58 -6.13 3.42
CA LEU A 364 -8.83 -5.79 4.08
C LEU A 364 -9.60 -7.09 4.33
N PHE A 365 -9.76 -7.46 5.61
CA PHE A 365 -10.37 -8.74 6.02
C PHE A 365 -11.85 -8.66 6.34
N GLY A 366 -12.42 -7.47 6.41
CA GLY A 366 -13.83 -7.24 6.70
C GLY A 366 -14.30 -5.87 6.29
N ASP A 367 -15.60 -5.66 6.41
CA ASP A 367 -16.23 -4.38 6.13
C ASP A 367 -15.89 -3.36 7.23
N TYR A 368 -15.82 -2.09 6.85
CA TYR A 368 -15.67 -1.00 7.80
C TYR A 368 -17.02 -0.64 8.39
N SER A 369 -17.14 -0.65 9.72
CA SER A 369 -18.36 -0.27 10.42
C SER A 369 -18.22 1.10 11.08
N ILE A 370 -19.26 1.92 11.03
CA ILE A 370 -19.33 3.21 11.73
C ILE A 370 -20.57 3.20 12.62
N ARG A 371 -20.39 3.58 13.87
CA ARG A 371 -21.46 3.75 14.85
C ARG A 371 -21.28 5.09 15.57
N VAL A 372 -22.39 5.77 15.84
CA VAL A 372 -22.43 6.97 16.69
C VAL A 372 -23.01 6.62 18.03
N ASP A 373 -22.31 6.99 19.10
CA ASP A 373 -22.74 6.75 20.49
C ASP A 373 -22.77 8.07 21.27
N GLU A 374 -23.90 8.34 21.93
CA GLU A 374 -24.08 9.53 22.77
C GLU A 374 -23.79 9.28 24.26
N SER A 375 -23.71 7.99 24.67
CA SER A 375 -23.62 7.63 26.09
C SER A 375 -22.23 7.86 26.67
N ILE A 376 -21.18 7.65 25.87
CA ILE A 376 -19.77 7.66 26.32
C ILE A 376 -19.36 9.05 26.82
N LYS A 377 -19.75 10.11 26.10
CA LYS A 377 -19.44 11.51 26.40
C LYS A 377 -20.69 12.38 26.58
N GLY A 378 -21.75 11.80 27.11
CA GLY A 378 -23.06 12.47 27.28
C GLY A 378 -23.01 13.70 28.18
N VAL A 379 -22.22 13.68 29.25
CA VAL A 379 -22.04 14.82 30.19
C VAL A 379 -21.35 15.99 29.51
N GLU A 380 -20.39 15.71 28.61
CA GLU A 380 -19.64 16.73 27.86
C GLU A 380 -20.41 17.21 26.60
N ARG A 381 -21.61 16.69 26.36
CA ARG A 381 -22.44 16.97 25.16
C ARG A 381 -21.72 16.69 23.85
N MET A 382 -20.92 15.64 23.82
CA MET A 382 -20.20 15.19 22.63
C MET A 382 -20.81 13.89 22.10
N LEU A 383 -20.80 13.74 20.79
CA LEU A 383 -21.07 12.49 20.08
C LEU A 383 -19.76 11.74 19.94
N THR A 384 -19.77 10.46 20.22
CA THR A 384 -18.63 9.58 19.97
C THR A 384 -18.87 8.83 18.67
N ILE A 385 -17.97 8.98 17.70
CA ILE A 385 -17.98 8.21 16.47
C ILE A 385 -17.01 7.05 16.65
N LEU A 386 -17.52 5.84 16.59
CA LEU A 386 -16.75 4.59 16.66
C LEU A 386 -16.66 4.01 15.25
N GLY A 387 -15.46 3.71 14.82
CA GLY A 387 -15.21 3.04 13.55
C GLY A 387 -14.35 1.80 13.78
N ASP A 388 -14.74 0.67 13.21
CA ASP A 388 -14.05 -0.61 13.35
C ASP A 388 -13.77 -1.20 11.98
N ALA A 389 -12.54 -1.67 11.78
CA ALA A 389 -12.12 -2.35 10.56
C ALA A 389 -11.16 -3.50 10.89
N MET A 390 -11.16 -4.54 10.06
CA MET A 390 -10.19 -5.63 10.13
C MET A 390 -9.18 -5.46 9.01
N VAL A 391 -7.94 -5.14 9.36
CA VAL A 391 -6.86 -4.85 8.41
C VAL A 391 -5.61 -5.67 8.73
N GLY A 392 -4.80 -5.93 7.72
CA GLY A 392 -3.50 -6.58 7.89
C GLY A 392 -2.53 -6.07 6.83
N GLY A 393 -1.25 -6.14 7.08
CA GLY A 393 -0.26 -5.72 6.10
C GLY A 393 1.11 -6.30 6.36
N ASN A 394 1.88 -6.43 5.29
CA ASN A 394 3.30 -6.80 5.34
C ASN A 394 3.98 -6.48 4.00
N ILE A 395 5.31 -6.49 3.99
CA ILE A 395 6.11 -6.46 2.77
C ILE A 395 6.08 -7.85 2.13
N ILE A 396 5.79 -7.90 0.83
CA ILE A 396 5.66 -9.15 0.05
C ILE A 396 6.87 -9.43 -0.85
N ARG A 397 7.90 -8.57 -0.86
CA ARG A 397 9.15 -8.78 -1.61
C ARG A 397 10.36 -8.57 -0.72
N HIS A 398 11.36 -9.43 -0.86
CA HIS A 398 12.62 -9.31 -0.12
C HIS A 398 13.32 -7.99 -0.47
N LYS A 399 13.72 -7.24 0.56
CA LYS A 399 14.35 -5.90 0.42
C LYS A 399 13.52 -4.93 -0.46
N GLY A 400 12.18 -5.10 -0.48
CA GLY A 400 11.27 -4.27 -1.27
C GLY A 400 11.19 -2.80 -0.83
N PHE A 401 11.78 -2.48 0.33
CA PHE A 401 12.00 -1.13 0.84
C PHE A 401 13.37 -1.01 1.48
N VAL A 402 13.96 0.18 1.36
CA VAL A 402 15.13 0.64 2.10
C VAL A 402 14.67 1.61 3.18
N VAL A 403 15.04 1.35 4.41
CA VAL A 403 14.73 2.19 5.57
C VAL A 403 15.96 3.00 5.91
N ALA A 404 15.91 4.32 5.73
CA ALA A 404 16.96 5.24 6.14
C ALA A 404 17.00 5.30 7.67
N THR A 405 18.17 5.04 8.24
CA THR A 405 18.36 4.94 9.68
C THR A 405 19.42 5.92 10.14
N LEU A 406 19.06 6.78 11.10
CA LEU A 406 20.04 7.59 11.82
C LEU A 406 20.76 6.68 12.83
N PRO A 407 22.06 6.41 12.66
CA PRO A 407 22.77 5.47 13.51
C PRO A 407 22.88 5.99 14.96
N LYS A 408 23.22 5.11 15.89
CA LYS A 408 23.46 5.46 17.29
C LYS A 408 24.63 6.42 17.39
N SER A 409 24.58 7.36 18.35
CA SER A 409 25.75 8.19 18.71
C SER A 409 26.76 7.32 19.42
N GLY A 410 27.92 7.08 18.80
CA GLY A 410 29.04 6.35 19.40
C GLY A 410 29.14 4.88 18.99
N GLY A 411 28.63 4.53 17.78
CA GLY A 411 28.93 3.28 17.07
C GLY A 411 30.20 3.45 16.22
#